data_3331c3d5a020f1c6f60fe974f48006b1
#
_entry.id   3331c3d5a020f1c6f60fe974f48006b1
#
_cell.length_a   1.000
_cell.length_b   1.000
_cell.length_c   1.000
_cell.angle_alpha   90.00
_cell.angle_beta   90.00
_cell.angle_gamma   90.00
#
_symmetry.space_group_name_H-M   'P 1'
#
loop_
_entity.id
_entity.type
_entity.pdbx_description
1 polymer ?
#
loop_
_entity_poly.entity_id
_entity_poly.type
_entity_poly.pdbx_seq_one_letter_code
_entity_poly.pdbx_strand_id
1 'polypeptide(L)'
;MIRVLLIFILIFLIKNTLANDKHITIASTTSTHDTGLLEYINKKFEKKFKIKVRALSLGTGQAIKVAMDGNVEILLVHHKKSELEFMNKGYGTLRYDLMYNDFVLIGPKKDN
;
A
#
# COMPACT_ATOMS: atom_id res chain seq x y z
N MET A 1 24.43 19.70 41.09
CA MET A 1 24.05 20.44 39.85
C MET A 1 24.42 19.66 38.59
N ILE A 2 25.62 19.16 38.39
CA ILE A 2 26.06 18.43 37.17
C ILE A 2 25.21 17.19 36.89
N ARG A 3 24.82 16.40 37.89
CA ARG A 3 23.97 15.19 37.75
C ARG A 3 22.56 15.51 37.21
N VAL A 4 21.98 16.62 37.67
CA VAL A 4 20.66 17.07 37.20
C VAL A 4 20.74 17.56 35.76
N LEU A 5 21.80 18.26 35.40
CA LEU A 5 22.04 18.74 34.04
C LEU A 5 22.22 17.57 33.06
N LEU A 6 22.95 16.51 33.46
CA LEU A 6 23.12 15.30 32.65
C LEU A 6 21.81 14.56 32.40
N ILE A 7 20.91 14.51 33.38
CA ILE A 7 19.58 13.89 33.23
C ILE A 7 18.72 14.70 32.25
N PHE A 8 18.74 16.04 32.29
CA PHE A 8 18.04 16.88 31.36
C PHE A 8 18.57 16.74 29.91
N ILE A 9 19.88 16.63 29.74
CA ILE A 9 20.48 16.39 28.41
C ILE A 9 20.08 15.01 27.89
N LEU A 10 20.06 13.97 28.74
CA LEU A 10 19.64 12.62 28.34
C LEU A 10 18.17 12.57 27.91
N ILE A 11 17.28 13.26 28.64
CA ILE A 11 15.85 13.35 28.31
C ILE A 11 15.64 14.12 27.00
N PHE A 12 16.43 15.15 26.72
CA PHE A 12 16.35 15.92 25.48
C PHE A 12 16.82 15.12 24.26
N LEU A 13 17.82 14.24 24.42
CA LEU A 13 18.30 13.35 23.37
C LEU A 13 17.27 12.26 23.00
N ILE A 14 16.46 11.78 23.96
CA ILE A 14 15.46 10.73 23.73
C ILE A 14 14.29 11.25 22.88
N LYS A 15 13.96 12.52 22.94
CA LYS A 15 12.85 13.10 22.17
C LYS A 15 13.06 13.13 20.65
N ASN A 16 14.30 13.00 20.19
CA ASN A 16 14.61 13.06 18.76
C ASN A 16 14.57 11.70 18.03
N THR A 17 14.32 10.60 18.73
CA THR A 17 14.32 9.25 18.12
C THR A 17 12.96 8.71 17.71
N LEU A 18 11.87 9.43 17.95
CA LEU A 18 10.54 9.12 17.42
C LEU A 18 10.32 9.88 16.09
N ALA A 19 11.20 9.68 15.14
CA ALA A 19 10.89 9.99 13.75
C ALA A 19 9.73 9.04 13.36
N ASN A 20 8.51 9.54 13.43
CA ASN A 20 7.34 8.85 12.91
C ASN A 20 7.51 8.82 11.38
N ASP A 21 8.17 7.78 10.87
CA ASP A 21 8.34 7.58 9.44
C ASP A 21 6.95 7.48 8.82
N LYS A 22 6.49 8.58 8.24
CA LYS A 22 5.22 8.63 7.52
C LYS A 22 5.26 7.56 6.44
N HIS A 23 4.39 6.59 6.55
CA HIS A 23 4.24 5.55 5.55
C HIS A 23 2.77 5.35 5.19
N ILE A 24 2.55 4.85 4.00
CA ILE A 24 1.26 4.41 3.49
C ILE A 24 1.37 2.91 3.23
N THR A 25 0.40 2.15 3.68
CA THR A 25 0.30 0.72 3.42
C THR A 25 -0.73 0.46 2.33
N ILE A 26 -0.36 -0.29 1.29
CA ILE A 26 -1.24 -0.70 0.21
C ILE A 26 -1.45 -2.21 0.31
N ALA A 27 -2.69 -2.66 0.40
CA ALA A 27 -3.04 -4.06 0.17
C ALA A 27 -3.34 -4.26 -1.32
N SER A 28 -2.61 -5.14 -1.97
CA SER A 28 -2.78 -5.47 -3.37
C SER A 28 -2.71 -6.96 -3.63
N THR A 29 -2.93 -7.37 -4.89
CA THR A 29 -2.89 -8.77 -5.27
C THR A 29 -1.50 -9.22 -5.70
N THR A 30 -1.20 -10.51 -5.51
CA THR A 30 0.06 -11.12 -5.96
C THR A 30 0.26 -10.91 -7.45
N SER A 31 -0.77 -11.09 -8.27
CA SER A 31 -0.69 -10.87 -9.72
C SER A 31 -0.31 -9.44 -10.08
N THR A 32 -0.80 -8.43 -9.36
CA THR A 32 -0.39 -7.03 -9.59
C THR A 32 1.04 -6.79 -9.12
N HIS A 33 1.42 -7.36 -7.99
CA HIS A 33 2.77 -7.25 -7.43
C HIS A 33 3.83 -7.85 -8.38
N ASP A 34 3.56 -9.05 -8.91
CA ASP A 34 4.49 -9.80 -9.76
C ASP A 34 4.78 -9.12 -11.11
N THR A 35 3.96 -8.17 -11.53
CA THR A 35 4.25 -7.33 -12.72
C THR A 35 5.39 -6.34 -12.51
N GLY A 36 5.79 -6.07 -11.26
CA GLY A 36 6.74 -5.02 -10.91
C GLY A 36 6.18 -3.59 -10.98
N LEU A 37 4.92 -3.42 -11.41
CA LEU A 37 4.29 -2.10 -11.57
C LEU A 37 4.22 -1.34 -10.26
N LEU A 38 3.79 -2.00 -9.18
CA LEU A 38 3.68 -1.38 -7.87
C LEU A 38 5.04 -0.90 -7.34
N GLU A 39 6.07 -1.72 -7.48
CA GLU A 39 7.42 -1.33 -7.06
C GLU A 39 7.91 -0.09 -7.81
N TYR A 40 7.68 -0.04 -9.12
CA TYR A 40 8.05 1.09 -9.96
C TYR A 40 7.32 2.38 -9.55
N ILE A 41 6.01 2.32 -9.36
CA ILE A 41 5.19 3.48 -8.98
C ILE A 41 5.56 3.95 -7.57
N ASN A 42 5.69 3.03 -6.61
CA ASN A 42 6.00 3.34 -5.23
C ASN A 42 7.35 4.05 -5.10
N LYS A 43 8.39 3.58 -5.79
CA LYS A 43 9.70 4.25 -5.82
C LYS A 43 9.60 5.69 -6.33
N LYS A 44 8.80 5.95 -7.37
CA LYS A 44 8.58 7.31 -7.88
C LYS A 44 7.83 8.18 -6.89
N PHE A 45 6.80 7.62 -6.26
CA PHE A 45 6.01 8.30 -5.24
C PHE A 45 6.87 8.67 -4.03
N GLU A 46 7.61 7.72 -3.47
CA GLU A 46 8.52 7.94 -2.34
C GLU A 46 9.56 9.02 -2.62
N LYS A 47 10.13 9.00 -3.84
CA LYS A 47 11.12 10.01 -4.26
C LYS A 47 10.50 11.41 -4.30
N LYS A 48 9.26 11.52 -4.79
CA LYS A 48 8.56 12.80 -4.97
C LYS A 48 8.02 13.36 -3.65
N PHE A 49 7.37 12.52 -2.85
CA PHE A 49 6.60 12.96 -1.68
C PHE A 49 7.29 12.73 -0.34
N LYS A 50 8.42 11.99 -0.32
CA LYS A 50 9.17 11.64 0.89
C LYS A 50 8.33 10.86 1.91
N ILE A 51 7.35 10.08 1.43
CA ILE A 51 6.50 9.19 2.20
C ILE A 51 6.82 7.77 1.77
N LYS A 52 7.11 6.89 2.73
CA LYS A 52 7.38 5.47 2.47
C LYS A 52 6.10 4.74 2.09
N VAL A 53 6.21 3.77 1.19
CA VAL A 53 5.09 2.91 0.78
C VAL A 53 5.40 1.46 1.10
N ARG A 54 4.50 0.82 1.85
CA ARG A 54 4.56 -0.61 2.14
C ARG A 54 3.49 -1.31 1.32
N ALA A 55 3.87 -2.19 0.41
CA ALA A 55 2.94 -2.98 -0.38
C ALA A 55 2.81 -4.38 0.22
N LEU A 56 1.59 -4.78 0.55
CA LEU A 56 1.23 -6.14 0.94
C LEU A 56 0.74 -6.88 -0.30
N SER A 57 1.42 -7.96 -0.65
CA SER A 57 1.05 -8.84 -1.77
C SER A 57 0.22 -10.01 -1.23
N LEU A 58 -1.07 -10.00 -1.50
CA LEU A 58 -2.06 -10.91 -0.92
C LEU A 58 -2.97 -11.51 -2.00
N GLY A 59 -3.76 -12.52 -1.64
CA GLY A 59 -4.92 -12.90 -2.45
C GLY A 59 -6.02 -11.83 -2.36
N THR A 60 -6.86 -11.67 -3.40
CA THR A 60 -7.90 -10.62 -3.44
C THR A 60 -8.78 -10.60 -2.18
N GLY A 61 -9.26 -11.76 -1.72
CA GLY A 61 -10.09 -11.85 -0.52
C GLY A 61 -9.35 -11.43 0.76
N GLN A 62 -8.07 -11.77 0.89
CA GLN A 62 -7.24 -11.37 2.02
C GLN A 62 -6.94 -9.87 1.99
N ALA A 63 -6.64 -9.31 0.81
CA ALA A 63 -6.42 -7.87 0.66
C ALA A 63 -7.64 -7.06 1.10
N ILE A 64 -8.83 -7.48 0.68
CA ILE A 64 -10.10 -6.86 1.08
C ILE A 64 -10.30 -6.99 2.59
N LYS A 65 -10.06 -8.17 3.17
CA LYS A 65 -10.22 -8.38 4.62
C LYS A 65 -9.30 -7.47 5.43
N VAL A 66 -8.03 -7.40 5.09
CA VAL A 66 -7.04 -6.53 5.78
C VAL A 66 -7.47 -5.06 5.69
N ALA A 67 -8.04 -4.64 4.56
CA ALA A 67 -8.59 -3.29 4.39
C ALA A 67 -9.87 -3.06 5.23
N MET A 68 -10.77 -4.06 5.31
CA MET A 68 -11.95 -3.99 6.18
C MET A 68 -11.58 -3.86 7.66
N ASP A 69 -10.49 -4.51 8.07
CA ASP A 69 -9.96 -4.44 9.44
C ASP A 69 -9.24 -3.09 9.74
N GLY A 70 -9.15 -2.19 8.75
CA GLY A 70 -8.52 -0.86 8.91
C GLY A 70 -6.99 -0.87 8.98
N ASN A 71 -6.35 -1.95 8.53
CA ASN A 71 -4.91 -2.15 8.64
C ASN A 71 -4.10 -1.59 7.45
N VAL A 72 -4.78 -0.98 6.48
CA VAL A 72 -4.15 -0.37 5.29
C VAL A 72 -4.89 0.91 4.90
N GLU A 73 -4.16 1.84 4.29
CA GLU A 73 -4.73 3.09 3.80
C GLU A 73 -5.27 2.98 2.38
N ILE A 74 -4.74 2.03 1.59
CA ILE A 74 -5.11 1.85 0.19
C ILE A 74 -5.37 0.37 -0.10
N LEU A 75 -6.49 0.11 -0.76
CA LEU A 75 -6.82 -1.19 -1.33
C LEU A 75 -6.73 -1.10 -2.87
N LEU A 76 -5.85 -1.89 -3.48
CA LEU A 76 -5.66 -1.97 -4.92
C LEU A 76 -5.93 -3.39 -5.40
N VAL A 77 -7.12 -3.62 -5.94
CA VAL A 77 -7.58 -4.93 -6.40
C VAL A 77 -8.24 -4.84 -7.77
N HIS A 78 -8.43 -5.97 -8.44
CA HIS A 78 -8.98 -6.05 -9.79
C HIS A 78 -10.28 -6.88 -9.86
N HIS A 79 -10.97 -7.09 -8.74
CA HIS A 79 -12.28 -7.76 -8.71
C HIS A 79 -13.39 -6.75 -8.39
N LYS A 80 -13.93 -6.12 -9.42
CA LYS A 80 -14.87 -4.99 -9.33
C LYS A 80 -16.08 -5.26 -8.43
N LYS A 81 -16.65 -6.45 -8.46
CA LYS A 81 -17.81 -6.80 -7.63
C LYS A 81 -17.49 -6.68 -6.14
N SER A 82 -16.40 -7.32 -5.70
CA SER A 82 -16.00 -7.28 -4.28
C SER A 82 -15.55 -5.88 -3.83
N GLU A 83 -14.95 -5.12 -4.75
CA GLU A 83 -14.58 -3.73 -4.51
C GLU A 83 -15.81 -2.84 -4.28
N LEU A 84 -16.85 -3.00 -5.10
CA LEU A 84 -18.12 -2.28 -4.93
C LEU A 84 -18.85 -2.69 -3.65
N GLU A 85 -18.84 -3.99 -3.30
CA GLU A 85 -19.38 -4.45 -2.02
C GLU A 85 -18.65 -3.84 -0.82
N PHE A 86 -17.32 -3.73 -0.89
CA PHE A 86 -16.49 -3.07 0.12
C PHE A 86 -16.90 -1.61 0.31
N MET A 87 -17.07 -0.87 -0.80
CA MET A 87 -17.54 0.52 -0.77
C MET A 87 -18.96 0.65 -0.22
N ASN A 88 -19.90 -0.18 -0.69
CA ASN A 88 -21.31 -0.15 -0.26
C ASN A 88 -21.47 -0.45 1.24
N LYS A 89 -20.59 -1.23 1.82
CA LYS A 89 -20.54 -1.50 3.27
C LYS A 89 -19.89 -0.39 4.08
N GLY A 90 -19.42 0.68 3.44
CA GLY A 90 -18.84 1.85 4.10
C GLY A 90 -17.40 1.68 4.56
N TYR A 91 -16.69 0.65 4.11
CA TYR A 91 -15.28 0.45 4.46
C TYR A 91 -14.31 1.36 3.70
N GLY A 92 -14.70 1.85 2.52
CA GLY A 92 -13.91 2.77 1.71
C GLY A 92 -14.54 4.17 1.66
N THR A 93 -13.71 5.20 1.57
CA THR A 93 -14.14 6.60 1.45
C THR A 93 -14.17 7.10 0.02
N LEU A 94 -13.19 6.68 -0.78
CA LEU A 94 -13.02 7.09 -2.17
C LEU A 94 -12.69 5.88 -3.03
N ARG A 95 -13.21 5.85 -4.25
CA ARG A 95 -12.94 4.83 -5.25
C ARG A 95 -12.53 5.47 -6.56
N TYR A 96 -11.46 4.95 -7.17
CA TYR A 96 -10.97 5.37 -8.47
C TYR A 96 -10.78 4.17 -9.39
N ASP A 97 -11.20 4.29 -10.65
CA ASP A 97 -10.76 3.38 -11.70
C ASP A 97 -9.34 3.78 -12.10
N LEU A 98 -8.38 2.86 -11.96
CA LEU A 98 -6.97 3.17 -12.15
C LEU A 98 -6.47 2.74 -13.52
N MET A 99 -6.77 1.50 -13.93
CA MET A 99 -6.30 0.89 -15.17
C MET A 99 -7.20 -0.27 -15.58
N TYR A 100 -7.05 -0.70 -16.81
CA TYR A 100 -7.65 -1.91 -17.34
C TYR A 100 -6.59 -2.78 -18.02
N ASN A 101 -6.89 -4.04 -18.23
CA ASN A 101 -6.12 -4.95 -19.05
C ASN A 101 -7.06 -5.85 -19.86
N ASP A 102 -6.61 -6.26 -21.03
CA ASP A 102 -7.34 -7.17 -21.88
C ASP A 102 -6.80 -8.59 -21.77
N PHE A 103 -7.68 -9.57 -21.93
CA PHE A 103 -7.28 -10.95 -22.14
C PHE A 103 -7.05 -11.18 -23.62
N VAL A 104 -5.94 -11.81 -23.96
CA VAL A 104 -5.60 -12.17 -25.34
C VAL A 104 -5.34 -13.66 -25.43
N LEU A 105 -5.81 -14.28 -26.50
CA LEU A 105 -5.47 -15.65 -26.83
C LEU A 105 -4.25 -15.64 -27.74
N ILE A 106 -3.20 -16.33 -27.32
CA ILE A 106 -1.95 -16.40 -28.08
C ILE A 106 -1.76 -17.85 -28.51
N GLY A 107 -1.52 -18.05 -29.79
CA GLY A 107 -1.21 -19.35 -30.40
C GLY A 107 -0.03 -19.29 -31.36
N PRO A 108 0.45 -20.44 -31.88
CA PRO A 108 1.49 -20.49 -32.90
C PRO A 108 1.04 -19.72 -34.14
N LYS A 109 1.96 -19.04 -34.83
CA LYS A 109 1.67 -18.21 -36.01
C LYS A 109 0.98 -18.97 -37.17
N LYS A 110 0.99 -20.32 -37.14
CA LYS A 110 0.36 -21.19 -38.15
C LYS A 110 -0.91 -21.89 -37.65
N ASP A 111 -1.42 -21.50 -36.49
CA ASP A 111 -2.69 -22.00 -35.97
C ASP A 111 -3.82 -21.21 -36.67
N ASN A 112 -4.50 -21.89 -37.62
CA ASN A 112 -5.66 -21.35 -38.37
C ASN A 112 -6.95 -21.77 -37.70
#